data_c9ff6e0933d04f7160b51a54455351ee
#
_entry.id   c9ff6e0933d04f7160b51a54455351ee
#
_cell.length_a   1.000
_cell.length_b   1.000
_cell.length_c   1.000
_cell.angle_alpha   90.00
_cell.angle_beta   90.00
_cell.angle_gamma   90.00
#
_symmetry.space_group_name_H-M   'P 1'
#
loop_
_entity.id
_entity.type
_entity.pdbx_description
1 polymer ?
#
loop_
_entity_poly.entity_id
_entity_poly.type
_entity_poly.pdbx_seq_one_letter_code
_entity_poly.pdbx_strand_id
1 'polypeptide(L)'
;MANISFLQTKFNLINEYYELEQMCDQLTGELLTLEELSQLDSCLLYVDNLNFLYIYIINELIKQGYKSTTEKTPKRHEFSFAYNAGNCANLTFKNDLGIITLVNFKNKFGVEFGSVAENIELLEYAHERGRNKNSLGADAYAEFLLTIFRPKADPNANAKLMREDFVELPFIPELEEAKLNCAGFQYAEQGEYYNLYNYDIISSYPAQLTCDTPTGAPKLFDSLEDVPASYFKIIKFTYADKELKNNKFDFVASGKFGTITLTEHLFKLFLTTYKTSFIKILKIWAFKTVKGRFNKFISRNIIEGKIGAKNKRIAKYNKFIANSLTGYFGRRTTSYKSVINSKLQVEQVEHEIPPVYLPVYLYVTGKAKAEFINTLNNNYANVVYANTDGFFAREPIALERLNWDKFQELGSYKLDEVYEHIYIDGVNAYSALTAQGAIDNCISGMTVNDLNNVEQFKNKQFVYTINVASGGKIKQVTATQLD
;
A
#
# COMPACT_ATOMS: atom_id res chain seq x y z
N MET A 1 -1.77 -4.80 -31.46
CA MET A 1 -1.35 -4.31 -30.12
C MET A 1 -1.74 -2.86 -30.07
N ALA A 2 -2.28 -2.37 -28.97
CA ALA A 2 -2.47 -0.92 -28.81
C ALA A 2 -1.10 -0.24 -28.91
N ASN A 3 -1.02 0.90 -29.56
CA ASN A 3 0.19 1.70 -29.56
C ASN A 3 0.51 2.08 -28.11
N ILE A 4 1.73 1.77 -27.67
CA ILE A 4 2.19 2.07 -26.31
C ILE A 4 3.30 3.10 -26.44
N SER A 5 3.24 4.14 -25.63
CA SER A 5 4.30 5.12 -25.55
C SER A 5 4.55 5.62 -24.13
N PHE A 6 5.63 6.37 -23.95
CA PHE A 6 6.05 6.96 -22.68
C PHE A 6 6.09 8.48 -22.83
N LEU A 7 5.22 9.17 -22.09
CA LEU A 7 5.09 10.60 -22.13
C LEU A 7 5.83 11.24 -20.95
N GLN A 8 6.89 11.98 -21.26
CA GLN A 8 7.63 12.79 -20.30
C GLN A 8 7.08 14.21 -20.32
N THR A 9 6.91 14.78 -19.13
CA THR A 9 6.34 16.11 -18.95
C THR A 9 7.32 17.04 -18.23
N LYS A 10 7.32 18.31 -18.61
CA LYS A 10 8.08 19.36 -17.95
C LYS A 10 7.14 20.48 -17.51
N PHE A 11 7.22 20.87 -16.25
CA PHE A 11 6.42 21.93 -15.66
C PHE A 11 7.33 23.02 -15.10
N ASN A 12 6.94 24.26 -15.29
CA ASN A 12 7.54 25.43 -14.65
C ASN A 12 6.65 25.92 -13.50
N LEU A 13 7.25 26.29 -12.39
CA LEU A 13 6.56 26.93 -11.29
C LEU A 13 6.58 28.46 -11.49
N ILE A 14 5.41 29.04 -11.80
CA ILE A 14 5.24 30.47 -12.04
C ILE A 14 4.17 31.00 -11.08
N ASN A 15 4.52 31.97 -10.23
CA ASN A 15 3.59 32.58 -9.26
C ASN A 15 2.82 31.53 -8.44
N GLU A 16 3.51 30.56 -7.86
CA GLU A 16 2.95 29.43 -7.08
C GLU A 16 2.12 28.41 -7.89
N TYR A 17 2.00 28.55 -9.20
CA TYR A 17 1.30 27.59 -10.06
C TYR A 17 2.27 26.86 -10.98
N TYR A 18 2.05 25.55 -11.12
CA TYR A 18 2.75 24.77 -12.13
C TYR A 18 2.11 25.01 -13.48
N GLU A 19 2.92 25.41 -14.47
CA GLU A 19 2.50 25.56 -15.85
C GLU A 19 3.20 24.50 -16.71
N LEU A 20 2.42 23.84 -17.58
CA LEU A 20 2.94 22.85 -18.50
C LEU A 20 3.82 23.57 -19.54
N GLU A 21 5.11 23.28 -19.54
CA GLU A 21 6.05 23.81 -20.52
C GLU A 21 6.15 22.90 -21.74
N GLN A 22 6.23 21.59 -21.51
CA GLN A 22 6.53 20.63 -22.56
C GLN A 22 5.97 19.25 -22.25
N MET A 23 5.50 18.56 -23.29
CA MET A 23 5.25 17.12 -23.32
C MET A 23 6.06 16.50 -24.45
N CYS A 24 6.76 15.42 -24.19
CA CYS A 24 7.58 14.72 -25.17
C CYS A 24 7.24 13.22 -25.15
N ASP A 25 6.93 12.66 -26.31
CA ASP A 25 6.90 11.22 -26.51
C ASP A 25 8.34 10.70 -26.54
N GLN A 26 8.72 9.94 -25.54
CA GLN A 26 10.09 9.43 -25.42
C GLN A 26 10.49 8.42 -26.50
N LEU A 27 9.54 7.75 -27.16
CA LEU A 27 9.85 6.78 -28.22
C LEU A 27 10.17 7.47 -29.55
N THR A 28 9.43 8.53 -29.87
CA THR A 28 9.62 9.27 -31.14
C THR A 28 10.51 10.47 -30.98
N GLY A 29 10.63 11.00 -29.76
CA GLY A 29 11.29 12.30 -29.50
C GLY A 29 10.44 13.49 -29.88
N GLU A 30 9.20 13.29 -30.33
CA GLU A 30 8.31 14.36 -30.78
C GLU A 30 7.71 15.11 -29.58
N LEU A 31 7.56 16.41 -29.73
CA LEU A 31 6.84 17.26 -28.81
C LEU A 31 5.36 17.23 -29.14
N LEU A 32 4.53 17.02 -28.13
CA LEU A 32 3.09 16.98 -28.25
C LEU A 32 2.44 18.16 -27.55
N THR A 33 1.45 18.76 -28.20
CA THR A 33 0.52 19.71 -27.60
C THR A 33 -0.66 18.95 -26.95
N LEU A 34 -1.41 19.62 -26.08
CA LEU A 34 -2.63 19.06 -25.51
C LEU A 34 -3.69 18.75 -26.58
N GLU A 35 -3.75 19.55 -27.64
CA GLU A 35 -4.67 19.35 -28.77
C GLU A 35 -4.28 18.08 -29.54
N GLU A 36 -3.00 17.94 -29.93
CA GLU A 36 -2.49 16.74 -30.61
C GLU A 36 -2.69 15.48 -29.77
N LEU A 37 -2.43 15.55 -28.46
CA LEU A 37 -2.69 14.43 -27.52
C LEU A 37 -4.17 13.99 -27.57
N SER A 38 -5.10 14.94 -27.67
CA SER A 38 -6.54 14.65 -27.72
C SER A 38 -6.99 14.01 -29.03
N GLN A 39 -6.18 14.08 -30.09
CA GLN A 39 -6.47 13.58 -31.43
C GLN A 39 -5.70 12.31 -31.79
N LEU A 40 -4.95 11.73 -30.86
CA LEU A 40 -4.25 10.48 -31.12
C LEU A 40 -5.20 9.33 -31.43
N ASP A 41 -4.71 8.33 -32.17
CA ASP A 41 -5.33 7.03 -32.32
C ASP A 41 -5.38 6.27 -30.98
N SER A 42 -6.11 5.15 -30.93
CA SER A 42 -6.15 4.27 -29.77
C SER A 42 -4.75 3.95 -29.25
N CYS A 43 -4.42 4.43 -28.06
CA CYS A 43 -3.11 4.21 -27.45
C CYS A 43 -3.16 4.11 -25.93
N LEU A 44 -2.08 3.58 -25.36
CA LEU A 44 -1.81 3.53 -23.93
C LEU A 44 -0.52 4.32 -23.65
N LEU A 45 -0.65 5.41 -22.92
CA LEU A 45 0.45 6.30 -22.58
C LEU A 45 0.83 6.16 -21.11
N TYR A 46 2.06 5.79 -20.82
CA TYR A 46 2.62 5.85 -19.49
C TYR A 46 3.24 7.22 -19.24
N VAL A 47 2.73 7.93 -18.23
CA VAL A 47 3.07 9.32 -17.94
C VAL A 47 3.89 9.39 -16.66
N ASP A 48 4.98 10.15 -16.68
CA ASP A 48 5.85 10.38 -15.54
C ASP A 48 5.15 11.16 -14.41
N ASN A 49 4.39 12.18 -14.75
CA ASN A 49 3.75 13.08 -13.80
C ASN A 49 2.27 13.36 -14.12
N LEU A 50 1.47 12.30 -14.20
CA LEU A 50 0.03 12.42 -14.47
C LEU A 50 -0.69 13.24 -13.38
N ASN A 51 -0.15 13.31 -12.16
CA ASN A 51 -0.71 14.10 -11.08
C ASN A 51 -0.78 15.61 -11.38
N PHE A 52 0.09 16.10 -12.25
CA PHE A 52 0.03 17.48 -12.73
C PHE A 52 -0.65 17.59 -14.10
N LEU A 53 -0.36 16.65 -14.98
CA LEU A 53 -0.83 16.72 -16.37
C LEU A 53 -2.36 16.56 -16.48
N TYR A 54 -2.99 15.74 -15.62
CA TYR A 54 -4.41 15.40 -15.77
C TYR A 54 -5.33 16.62 -15.83
N ILE A 55 -5.07 17.66 -15.04
CA ILE A 55 -5.94 18.84 -14.98
C ILE A 55 -5.87 19.64 -16.29
N TYR A 56 -4.70 19.71 -16.94
CA TYR A 56 -4.53 20.39 -18.23
C TYR A 56 -5.28 19.66 -19.33
N ILE A 57 -5.18 18.31 -19.36
CA ILE A 57 -5.90 17.47 -20.34
C ILE A 57 -7.41 17.60 -20.13
N ILE A 58 -7.89 17.51 -18.90
CA ILE A 58 -9.33 17.66 -18.60
C ILE A 58 -9.85 19.02 -19.06
N ASN A 59 -9.12 20.09 -18.79
CA ASN A 59 -9.51 21.43 -19.25
C ASN A 59 -9.58 21.50 -20.78
N GLU A 60 -8.64 20.90 -21.48
CA GLU A 60 -8.65 20.86 -22.95
C GLU A 60 -9.81 20.03 -23.49
N LEU A 61 -10.06 18.84 -22.92
CA LEU A 61 -11.19 18.01 -23.30
C LEU A 61 -12.53 18.72 -23.09
N ILE A 62 -12.69 19.44 -21.97
CA ILE A 62 -13.92 20.23 -21.68
C ILE A 62 -14.09 21.35 -22.71
N LYS A 63 -13.01 22.07 -23.10
CA LYS A 63 -13.07 23.09 -24.16
C LYS A 63 -13.52 22.51 -25.50
N GLN A 64 -13.10 21.27 -25.78
CA GLN A 64 -13.51 20.52 -26.96
C GLN A 64 -14.91 19.86 -26.85
N GLY A 65 -15.64 20.11 -25.76
CA GLY A 65 -17.01 19.63 -25.55
C GLY A 65 -17.14 18.23 -24.99
N TYR A 66 -16.06 17.62 -24.47
CA TYR A 66 -16.13 16.32 -23.83
C TYR A 66 -16.85 16.40 -22.48
N LYS A 67 -17.52 15.29 -22.09
CA LYS A 67 -18.23 15.17 -20.81
C LYS A 67 -17.57 14.16 -19.90
N SER A 68 -17.52 14.48 -18.61
CA SER A 68 -17.05 13.56 -17.58
C SER A 68 -18.05 12.42 -17.35
N THR A 69 -17.56 11.19 -17.18
CA THR A 69 -18.38 10.01 -16.91
C THR A 69 -17.76 9.13 -15.82
N THR A 70 -18.58 8.35 -15.13
CA THR A 70 -18.14 7.30 -14.20
C THR A 70 -17.91 5.96 -14.89
N GLU A 71 -18.23 5.85 -16.18
CA GLU A 71 -18.03 4.62 -16.94
C GLU A 71 -16.54 4.32 -17.12
N LYS A 72 -16.17 3.06 -16.91
CA LYS A 72 -14.78 2.61 -17.05
C LYS A 72 -14.29 2.73 -18.49
N THR A 73 -15.21 2.54 -19.44
CA THR A 73 -14.94 2.73 -20.86
C THR A 73 -15.82 3.89 -21.34
N PRO A 74 -15.27 5.10 -21.50
CA PRO A 74 -16.02 6.26 -21.96
C PRO A 74 -16.64 6.03 -23.35
N LYS A 75 -17.80 6.62 -23.57
CA LYS A 75 -18.38 6.75 -24.91
C LYS A 75 -17.66 7.85 -25.69
N ARG A 76 -17.94 7.96 -26.98
CA ARG A 76 -17.40 9.02 -27.84
C ARG A 76 -17.63 10.40 -27.23
N HIS A 77 -16.58 11.22 -27.20
CA HIS A 77 -16.53 12.52 -26.52
C HIS A 77 -16.87 12.49 -25.03
N GLU A 78 -16.48 11.42 -24.37
CA GLU A 78 -16.51 11.31 -22.91
C GLU A 78 -15.11 11.01 -22.37
N PHE A 79 -14.89 11.36 -21.10
CA PHE A 79 -13.68 10.98 -20.35
C PHE A 79 -14.02 10.51 -18.95
N SER A 80 -13.18 9.63 -18.42
CA SER A 80 -13.20 9.17 -17.02
C SER A 80 -11.79 9.21 -16.44
N PHE A 81 -11.70 9.42 -15.14
CA PHE A 81 -10.40 9.46 -14.46
C PHE A 81 -10.51 8.93 -13.03
N ALA A 82 -9.41 8.39 -12.52
CA ALA A 82 -9.30 7.92 -11.15
C ALA A 82 -8.39 8.87 -10.36
N TYR A 83 -9.00 9.66 -9.49
CA TYR A 83 -8.31 10.66 -8.67
C TYR A 83 -8.62 10.46 -7.19
N ASN A 84 -7.61 10.50 -6.34
CA ASN A 84 -7.77 10.42 -4.90
C ASN A 84 -6.62 11.17 -4.19
N ALA A 85 -6.99 12.07 -3.29
CA ALA A 85 -6.05 12.79 -2.41
C ALA A 85 -4.82 13.38 -3.14
N GLY A 86 -5.05 14.09 -4.25
CA GLY A 86 -3.97 14.70 -5.03
C GLY A 86 -3.28 13.79 -6.03
N ASN A 87 -3.74 12.54 -6.17
CA ASN A 87 -3.10 11.55 -7.02
C ASN A 87 -4.05 11.09 -8.14
N CYS A 88 -3.67 11.33 -9.40
CA CYS A 88 -4.36 10.82 -10.58
C CYS A 88 -3.70 9.52 -11.05
N ALA A 89 -4.38 8.39 -10.85
CA ALA A 89 -3.86 7.08 -11.23
C ALA A 89 -3.97 6.83 -12.73
N ASN A 90 -5.07 7.23 -13.35
CA ASN A 90 -5.31 7.14 -14.79
C ASN A 90 -6.35 8.15 -15.26
N LEU A 91 -6.29 8.47 -16.55
CA LEU A 91 -7.28 9.25 -17.30
C LEU A 91 -7.54 8.52 -18.60
N THR A 92 -8.80 8.26 -18.93
CA THR A 92 -9.21 7.63 -20.19
C THR A 92 -10.24 8.51 -20.89
N PHE A 93 -10.07 8.75 -22.18
CA PHE A 93 -11.05 9.45 -23.00
C PHE A 93 -11.20 8.79 -24.37
N LYS A 94 -12.33 9.03 -25.01
CA LYS A 94 -12.61 8.48 -26.35
C LYS A 94 -12.94 9.61 -27.33
N ASN A 95 -12.10 9.73 -28.34
CA ASN A 95 -12.27 10.63 -29.49
C ASN A 95 -12.88 9.87 -30.68
N ASP A 96 -12.82 10.46 -31.85
CA ASP A 96 -13.32 9.87 -33.10
C ASP A 96 -12.46 8.73 -33.64
N LEU A 97 -11.17 8.71 -33.28
CA LEU A 97 -10.19 7.74 -33.74
C LEU A 97 -10.06 6.54 -32.80
N GLY A 98 -10.39 6.71 -31.51
CA GLY A 98 -10.32 5.60 -30.59
C GLY A 98 -10.31 5.95 -29.10
N ILE A 99 -9.75 5.06 -28.31
CA ILE A 99 -9.64 5.20 -26.86
C ILE A 99 -8.19 5.47 -26.47
N ILE A 100 -7.96 6.60 -25.83
CA ILE A 100 -6.67 7.00 -25.28
C ILE A 100 -6.71 6.79 -23.77
N THR A 101 -5.72 6.08 -23.22
CA THR A 101 -5.59 5.88 -21.79
C THR A 101 -4.21 6.34 -21.33
N LEU A 102 -4.19 7.30 -20.40
CA LEU A 102 -2.98 7.73 -19.71
C LEU A 102 -2.93 7.04 -18.35
N VAL A 103 -1.78 6.52 -17.99
CA VAL A 103 -1.53 5.80 -16.73
C VAL A 103 -0.34 6.42 -16.03
N ASN A 104 -0.50 6.76 -14.76
CA ASN A 104 0.61 7.21 -13.93
C ASN A 104 1.61 6.08 -13.76
N PHE A 105 2.83 6.28 -14.28
CA PHE A 105 3.87 5.25 -14.32
C PHE A 105 4.25 4.77 -12.91
N LYS A 106 4.48 5.70 -11.98
CA LYS A 106 4.85 5.39 -10.60
C LYS A 106 3.76 4.59 -9.87
N ASN A 107 2.48 4.93 -10.10
CA ASN A 107 1.36 4.19 -9.50
C ASN A 107 1.22 2.78 -10.08
N LYS A 108 1.51 2.62 -11.37
CA LYS A 108 1.43 1.32 -12.05
C LYS A 108 2.58 0.39 -11.66
N PHE A 109 3.80 0.91 -11.56
CA PHE A 109 5.00 0.08 -11.38
C PHE A 109 5.63 0.20 -9.98
N GLY A 110 5.26 1.21 -9.18
CA GLY A 110 5.85 1.46 -7.87
C GLY A 110 7.31 1.95 -7.93
N VAL A 111 7.80 2.29 -9.11
CA VAL A 111 9.16 2.78 -9.35
C VAL A 111 9.12 4.10 -10.12
N GLU A 112 10.19 4.87 -10.03
CA GLU A 112 10.29 6.14 -10.73
C GLU A 112 10.36 5.93 -12.25
N PHE A 113 9.93 6.95 -12.99
CA PHE A 113 10.06 7.02 -14.43
C PHE A 113 11.54 7.14 -14.80
N GLY A 114 12.02 6.29 -15.67
CA GLY A 114 13.43 6.24 -16.08
C GLY A 114 13.65 6.63 -17.53
N SER A 115 14.80 6.27 -18.08
CA SER A 115 15.06 6.36 -19.52
C SER A 115 14.12 5.44 -20.31
N VAL A 116 13.98 5.70 -21.62
CA VAL A 116 13.16 4.87 -22.52
C VAL A 116 13.50 3.39 -22.41
N ALA A 117 14.79 3.05 -22.46
CA ALA A 117 15.26 1.66 -22.40
C ALA A 117 14.85 0.98 -21.07
N GLU A 118 15.01 1.67 -19.94
CA GLU A 118 14.62 1.14 -18.62
C GLU A 118 13.10 0.99 -18.48
N ASN A 119 12.31 1.88 -19.07
CA ASN A 119 10.85 1.82 -19.04
C ASN A 119 10.35 0.69 -19.93
N ILE A 120 10.93 0.48 -21.10
CA ILE A 120 10.63 -0.65 -22.00
C ILE A 120 10.98 -1.97 -21.32
N GLU A 121 12.19 -2.12 -20.78
CA GLU A 121 12.61 -3.32 -20.06
C GLU A 121 11.63 -3.72 -18.95
N LEU A 122 11.20 -2.73 -18.15
CA LEU A 122 10.24 -2.97 -17.07
C LEU A 122 8.85 -3.37 -17.58
N LEU A 123 8.39 -2.74 -18.68
CA LEU A 123 7.12 -3.05 -19.31
C LEU A 123 7.11 -4.46 -19.91
N GLU A 124 8.16 -4.82 -20.66
CA GLU A 124 8.34 -6.16 -21.22
C GLU A 124 8.37 -7.22 -20.12
N TYR A 125 9.15 -7.00 -19.08
CA TYR A 125 9.21 -7.87 -17.92
C TYR A 125 7.81 -8.03 -17.24
N ALA A 126 7.06 -6.95 -17.09
CA ALA A 126 5.72 -7.00 -16.54
C ALA A 126 4.75 -7.78 -17.47
N HIS A 127 4.84 -7.55 -18.77
CA HIS A 127 4.02 -8.21 -19.79
C HIS A 127 4.29 -9.73 -19.86
N GLU A 128 5.56 -10.16 -19.87
CA GLU A 128 5.96 -11.57 -19.83
C GLU A 128 5.37 -12.32 -18.61
N ARG A 129 5.16 -11.60 -17.52
CA ARG A 129 4.53 -12.12 -16.30
C ARG A 129 3.01 -12.01 -16.28
N GLY A 130 2.38 -11.51 -17.34
CA GLY A 130 0.93 -11.33 -17.44
C GLY A 130 0.39 -10.18 -16.59
N ARG A 131 1.22 -9.21 -16.22
CA ARG A 131 0.88 -8.05 -15.37
C ARG A 131 0.40 -6.87 -16.21
N ASN A 132 -0.81 -6.97 -16.70
CA ASN A 132 -1.43 -6.03 -17.63
C ASN A 132 -2.61 -5.24 -17.04
N LYS A 133 -2.79 -5.24 -15.72
CA LYS A 133 -3.85 -4.48 -15.05
C LYS A 133 -3.40 -3.05 -14.73
N ASN A 134 -4.35 -2.19 -14.38
CA ASN A 134 -4.08 -0.76 -14.12
C ASN A 134 -3.56 -0.46 -12.70
N SER A 135 -3.34 -1.47 -11.86
CA SER A 135 -2.79 -1.29 -10.52
C SER A 135 -1.96 -2.48 -10.07
N LEU A 136 -0.97 -2.22 -9.22
CA LEU A 136 -0.10 -3.24 -8.61
C LEU A 136 -0.90 -4.34 -7.90
N GLY A 137 -1.93 -3.98 -7.13
CA GLY A 137 -2.75 -4.95 -6.41
C GLY A 137 -3.55 -5.87 -7.34
N ALA A 138 -4.10 -5.32 -8.44
CA ALA A 138 -4.82 -6.10 -9.43
C ALA A 138 -3.88 -7.02 -10.23
N ASP A 139 -2.66 -6.55 -10.56
CA ASP A 139 -1.63 -7.40 -11.17
C ASP A 139 -1.19 -8.52 -10.24
N ALA A 140 -0.94 -8.21 -8.97
CA ALA A 140 -0.56 -9.19 -7.96
C ALA A 140 -1.61 -10.28 -7.80
N TYR A 141 -2.89 -9.90 -7.72
CA TYR A 141 -4.00 -10.85 -7.62
C TYR A 141 -4.16 -11.70 -8.87
N ALA A 142 -4.09 -11.10 -10.06
CA ALA A 142 -4.16 -11.83 -11.32
C ALA A 142 -3.00 -12.84 -11.45
N GLU A 143 -1.77 -12.43 -11.12
CA GLU A 143 -0.62 -13.32 -11.11
C GLU A 143 -0.75 -14.43 -10.06
N PHE A 144 -1.24 -14.11 -8.85
CA PHE A 144 -1.54 -15.11 -7.82
C PHE A 144 -2.51 -16.17 -8.37
N LEU A 145 -3.61 -15.78 -8.99
CA LEU A 145 -4.57 -16.71 -9.59
C LEU A 145 -3.90 -17.62 -10.63
N LEU A 146 -3.01 -17.09 -11.46
CA LEU A 146 -2.23 -17.91 -12.42
C LEU A 146 -1.29 -18.91 -11.73
N THR A 147 -0.86 -18.64 -10.50
CA THR A 147 0.00 -19.57 -9.75
C THR A 147 -0.75 -20.73 -9.14
N ILE A 148 -2.02 -20.55 -8.81
CA ILE A 148 -2.90 -21.58 -8.23
C ILE A 148 -3.71 -22.33 -9.29
N PHE A 149 -4.04 -21.70 -10.40
CA PHE A 149 -4.72 -22.36 -11.51
C PHE A 149 -3.76 -23.27 -12.27
N ARG A 150 -4.25 -24.40 -12.70
CA ARG A 150 -3.54 -25.32 -13.61
C ARG A 150 -3.91 -24.95 -15.05
N PRO A 151 -2.98 -24.45 -15.88
CA PRO A 151 -3.30 -24.01 -17.25
C PRO A 151 -3.91 -25.10 -18.14
N LYS A 152 -3.66 -26.39 -17.80
CA LYS A 152 -4.19 -27.57 -18.51
C LYS A 152 -5.36 -28.24 -17.78
N ALA A 153 -5.84 -27.69 -16.66
CA ALA A 153 -6.97 -28.27 -15.95
C ALA A 153 -8.29 -27.79 -16.56
N ASP A 154 -9.30 -28.62 -16.45
CA ASP A 154 -10.69 -28.25 -16.77
C ASP A 154 -11.03 -26.89 -16.17
N PRO A 155 -11.55 -25.94 -16.95
CA PRO A 155 -12.03 -24.64 -16.43
C PRO A 155 -12.97 -24.78 -15.23
N ASN A 156 -13.74 -25.86 -15.15
CA ASN A 156 -14.62 -26.18 -14.03
C ASN A 156 -13.84 -26.47 -12.73
N ALA A 157 -12.67 -27.11 -12.83
CA ALA A 157 -11.83 -27.39 -11.65
C ALA A 157 -11.25 -26.09 -11.06
N ASN A 158 -10.86 -25.12 -11.90
CA ASN A 158 -10.39 -23.81 -11.45
C ASN A 158 -11.55 -22.99 -10.85
N ALA A 159 -12.72 -23.02 -11.44
CA ALA A 159 -13.91 -22.37 -10.91
C ALA A 159 -14.37 -23.01 -9.58
N LYS A 160 -14.20 -24.33 -9.42
CA LYS A 160 -14.47 -25.03 -8.17
C LYS A 160 -13.50 -24.59 -7.08
N LEU A 161 -12.19 -24.52 -7.38
CA LEU A 161 -11.16 -24.03 -6.44
C LEU A 161 -11.49 -22.64 -5.91
N MET A 162 -11.89 -21.70 -6.78
CA MET A 162 -12.28 -20.35 -6.38
C MET A 162 -13.52 -20.34 -5.49
N ARG A 163 -14.52 -21.16 -5.80
CA ARG A 163 -15.75 -21.25 -5.01
C ARG A 163 -15.54 -21.92 -3.64
N GLU A 164 -14.60 -22.84 -3.52
CA GLU A 164 -14.35 -23.58 -2.29
C GLU A 164 -13.33 -22.88 -1.37
N ASP A 165 -12.29 -22.29 -1.95
CA ASP A 165 -11.17 -21.71 -1.19
C ASP A 165 -11.34 -20.20 -0.91
N PHE A 166 -11.83 -19.46 -1.89
CA PHE A 166 -12.01 -18.00 -1.81
C PHE A 166 -13.47 -17.63 -2.05
N VAL A 167 -14.34 -18.28 -1.28
CA VAL A 167 -15.80 -18.08 -1.39
C VAL A 167 -16.17 -16.61 -1.22
N GLU A 168 -17.18 -16.18 -1.96
CA GLU A 168 -17.82 -14.91 -1.69
C GLU A 168 -18.52 -15.01 -0.33
N LEU A 169 -18.04 -14.22 0.63
CA LEU A 169 -18.62 -14.20 1.96
C LEU A 169 -19.79 -13.22 2.02
N PRO A 170 -20.88 -13.55 2.73
CA PRO A 170 -21.85 -12.54 3.12
C PRO A 170 -21.16 -11.45 3.94
N PHE A 171 -21.80 -10.31 4.08
CA PHE A 171 -21.30 -9.26 4.98
C PHE A 171 -21.30 -9.78 6.43
N ILE A 172 -20.12 -9.84 7.03
CA ILE A 172 -19.90 -10.25 8.43
C ILE A 172 -19.27 -9.06 9.14
N PRO A 173 -20.04 -8.33 9.98
CA PRO A 173 -19.57 -7.12 10.66
C PRO A 173 -18.26 -7.33 11.44
N GLU A 174 -18.12 -8.50 12.09
CA GLU A 174 -16.94 -8.82 12.90
C GLU A 174 -15.64 -8.88 12.08
N LEU A 175 -15.70 -9.20 10.79
CA LEU A 175 -14.51 -9.17 9.93
C LEU A 175 -14.06 -7.72 9.65
N GLU A 176 -14.99 -6.83 9.39
CA GLU A 176 -14.68 -5.39 9.20
C GLU A 176 -14.23 -4.74 10.50
N GLU A 177 -14.83 -5.08 11.65
CA GLU A 177 -14.37 -4.66 12.98
C GLU A 177 -12.92 -5.13 13.24
N ALA A 178 -12.61 -6.39 12.95
CA ALA A 178 -11.26 -6.94 13.10
C ALA A 178 -10.24 -6.23 12.19
N LYS A 179 -10.65 -5.85 10.98
CA LYS A 179 -9.82 -5.13 10.01
C LYS A 179 -9.30 -3.79 10.56
N LEU A 180 -10.13 -3.06 11.29
CA LEU A 180 -9.72 -1.81 11.93
C LEU A 180 -8.56 -2.00 12.92
N ASN A 181 -8.52 -3.15 13.61
CA ASN A 181 -7.48 -3.49 14.57
C ASN A 181 -6.21 -4.08 13.93
N CYS A 182 -6.26 -4.45 12.64
CA CYS A 182 -5.13 -5.00 11.90
C CYS A 182 -4.25 -3.94 11.23
N ALA A 183 -4.58 -2.65 11.32
CA ALA A 183 -3.72 -1.56 10.84
C ALA A 183 -2.33 -1.61 11.50
N GLY A 184 -1.31 -1.11 10.81
CA GLY A 184 0.07 -1.07 11.32
C GLY A 184 0.15 -0.42 12.70
N PHE A 185 1.02 -0.93 13.54
CA PHE A 185 1.31 -0.34 14.85
C PHE A 185 2.30 0.80 14.70
N GLN A 186 2.09 1.88 15.44
CA GLN A 186 2.94 3.04 15.43
C GLN A 186 3.19 3.53 16.85
N TYR A 187 4.43 3.95 17.12
CA TYR A 187 4.86 4.47 18.42
C TYR A 187 6.04 5.40 18.22
N ALA A 188 6.12 6.48 18.99
CA ALA A 188 7.28 7.38 19.02
C ALA A 188 7.45 7.98 20.42
N GLU A 189 8.68 7.97 20.93
CA GLU A 189 9.13 8.80 22.04
C GLU A 189 9.77 10.05 21.44
N GLN A 190 9.11 11.20 21.60
CA GLN A 190 9.67 12.48 21.16
C GLN A 190 10.99 12.76 21.91
N GLY A 191 12.00 13.17 21.15
CA GLY A 191 13.30 13.50 21.75
C GLY A 191 14.45 13.43 20.77
N GLU A 192 15.62 13.72 21.31
CA GLU A 192 16.89 13.68 20.61
C GLU A 192 17.69 12.47 21.09
N TYR A 193 18.22 11.73 20.13
CA TYR A 193 18.93 10.48 20.40
C TYR A 193 20.19 10.38 19.57
N TYR A 194 21.14 9.57 20.07
CA TYR A 194 22.41 9.30 19.43
C TYR A 194 22.63 7.80 19.36
N ASN A 195 23.26 7.34 18.28
CA ASN A 195 23.59 5.92 18.04
C ASN A 195 22.36 5.00 18.10
N LEU A 196 21.25 5.37 17.41
CA LEU A 196 20.10 4.50 17.30
C LEU A 196 20.26 3.46 16.19
N TYR A 197 19.81 2.25 16.49
CA TYR A 197 19.82 1.10 15.60
C TYR A 197 18.44 0.94 14.95
N ASN A 198 18.37 1.07 13.62
CA ASN A 198 17.15 0.92 12.84
C ASN A 198 17.02 -0.52 12.36
N TYR A 199 15.99 -1.22 12.84
CA TYR A 199 15.63 -2.57 12.44
C TYR A 199 14.38 -2.60 11.58
N ASP A 200 14.37 -3.46 10.54
CA ASP A 200 13.24 -3.66 9.63
C ASP A 200 13.01 -5.16 9.39
N ILE A 201 11.75 -5.57 9.18
CA ILE A 201 11.41 -6.95 8.87
C ILE A 201 11.52 -7.20 7.36
N ILE A 202 12.31 -8.18 6.96
CA ILE A 202 12.47 -8.57 5.56
C ILE A 202 11.15 -9.11 4.99
N SER A 203 10.47 -8.31 4.17
CA SER A 203 9.24 -8.71 3.47
C SER A 203 8.16 -9.26 4.43
N SER A 204 7.81 -8.49 5.46
CA SER A 204 6.90 -8.86 6.55
C SER A 204 5.61 -9.56 6.07
N TYR A 205 4.79 -8.91 5.26
CA TYR A 205 3.53 -9.50 4.77
C TYR A 205 3.73 -10.72 3.83
N PRO A 206 4.64 -10.68 2.86
CA PRO A 206 5.00 -11.87 2.08
C PRO A 206 5.42 -13.06 2.92
N ALA A 207 6.14 -12.85 4.03
CA ALA A 207 6.51 -13.91 4.97
C ALA A 207 5.27 -14.59 5.57
N GLN A 208 4.29 -13.81 5.99
CA GLN A 208 3.06 -14.37 6.57
C GLN A 208 2.20 -15.12 5.54
N LEU A 209 2.27 -14.78 4.26
CA LEU A 209 1.61 -15.52 3.20
C LEU A 209 2.18 -16.93 2.97
N THR A 210 3.39 -17.22 3.44
CA THR A 210 3.97 -18.58 3.35
C THR A 210 3.43 -19.52 4.43
N CYS A 211 2.72 -19.01 5.43
CA CYS A 211 2.11 -19.77 6.51
C CYS A 211 0.79 -20.45 6.11
N ASP A 212 0.13 -21.05 7.09
CA ASP A 212 -1.18 -21.66 6.94
C ASP A 212 -2.24 -20.56 6.85
N THR A 213 -2.76 -20.29 5.67
CA THR A 213 -3.69 -19.20 5.39
C THR A 213 -5.15 -19.67 5.40
N PRO A 214 -6.10 -18.81 5.81
CA PRO A 214 -7.53 -19.17 5.85
C PRO A 214 -8.12 -19.46 4.48
N THR A 215 -9.11 -20.34 4.45
CA THR A 215 -9.81 -20.80 3.25
C THR A 215 -11.26 -21.17 3.54
N GLY A 216 -12.13 -21.07 2.53
CA GLY A 216 -13.51 -21.50 2.57
C GLY A 216 -14.44 -20.65 3.43
N ALA A 217 -15.67 -21.12 3.63
CA ALA A 217 -16.64 -20.45 4.47
C ALA A 217 -16.32 -20.62 5.96
N PRO A 218 -16.54 -19.57 6.79
CA PRO A 218 -16.36 -19.67 8.22
C PRO A 218 -17.44 -20.52 8.88
N LYS A 219 -17.10 -21.01 10.09
CA LYS A 219 -18.06 -21.58 11.02
C LYS A 219 -18.15 -20.68 12.24
N LEU A 220 -19.34 -20.59 12.81
CA LEU A 220 -19.61 -19.87 14.05
C LEU A 220 -19.48 -20.82 15.24
N PHE A 221 -18.84 -20.34 16.31
CA PHE A 221 -18.66 -21.04 17.59
C PHE A 221 -18.90 -20.09 18.76
N ASP A 222 -19.37 -20.65 19.87
CA ASP A 222 -19.62 -19.91 21.11
C ASP A 222 -18.48 -20.06 22.14
N SER A 223 -17.67 -21.13 22.01
CA SER A 223 -16.52 -21.40 22.88
C SER A 223 -15.24 -21.65 22.09
N LEU A 224 -14.09 -21.19 22.60
CA LEU A 224 -12.78 -21.48 22.05
C LEU A 224 -12.39 -22.96 22.12
N GLU A 225 -12.90 -23.69 23.10
CA GLU A 225 -12.63 -25.11 23.29
C GLU A 225 -13.22 -25.98 22.17
N ASP A 226 -14.33 -25.52 21.56
CA ASP A 226 -14.99 -26.23 20.47
C ASP A 226 -14.33 -25.97 19.09
N VAL A 227 -13.43 -24.98 19.00
CA VAL A 227 -12.80 -24.63 17.73
C VAL A 227 -11.56 -25.48 17.49
N PRO A 228 -11.47 -26.21 16.37
CA PRO A 228 -10.25 -26.96 16.04
C PRO A 228 -8.99 -26.07 16.08
N ALA A 229 -7.91 -26.56 16.67
CA ALA A 229 -6.67 -25.80 16.87
C ALA A 229 -6.08 -25.27 15.54
N SER A 230 -6.27 -26.01 14.44
CA SER A 230 -5.80 -25.63 13.10
C SER A 230 -6.64 -24.54 12.41
N TYR A 231 -7.75 -24.09 13.01
CA TYR A 231 -8.59 -23.05 12.40
C TYR A 231 -8.10 -21.67 12.81
N PHE A 232 -8.04 -20.76 11.85
CA PHE A 232 -7.86 -19.32 12.10
C PHE A 232 -9.14 -18.72 12.67
N LYS A 233 -9.03 -17.88 13.68
CA LYS A 233 -10.19 -17.35 14.44
C LYS A 233 -10.25 -15.83 14.41
N ILE A 234 -11.47 -15.32 14.29
CA ILE A 234 -11.85 -13.92 14.56
C ILE A 234 -12.74 -13.94 15.80
N ILE A 235 -12.33 -13.25 16.84
CA ILE A 235 -12.89 -13.36 18.18
C ILE A 235 -13.45 -12.02 18.62
N LYS A 236 -14.75 -11.95 18.83
CA LYS A 236 -15.44 -10.81 19.45
C LYS A 236 -15.61 -11.08 20.94
N PHE A 237 -15.15 -10.17 21.78
CA PHE A 237 -15.20 -10.31 23.23
C PHE A 237 -15.36 -8.97 23.93
N THR A 238 -15.89 -9.02 25.16
CA THR A 238 -15.97 -7.89 26.08
C THR A 238 -14.91 -8.05 27.16
N TYR A 239 -14.34 -6.94 27.62
CA TYR A 239 -13.35 -6.92 28.68
C TYR A 239 -13.62 -5.76 29.65
N ALA A 240 -13.07 -5.88 30.87
CA ALA A 240 -13.11 -4.86 31.91
C ALA A 240 -11.72 -4.68 32.55
N ASP A 241 -11.50 -3.47 33.06
CA ASP A 241 -10.29 -3.06 33.78
C ASP A 241 -8.99 -3.33 33.01
N LYS A 242 -8.99 -2.97 31.70
CA LYS A 242 -7.81 -3.10 30.84
C LYS A 242 -6.69 -2.19 31.36
N GLU A 243 -5.57 -2.78 31.73
CA GLU A 243 -4.33 -2.10 32.11
C GLU A 243 -3.13 -2.78 31.45
N LEU A 244 -2.16 -1.98 30.99
CA LEU A 244 -0.89 -2.52 30.50
C LEU A 244 -0.15 -3.25 31.64
N LYS A 245 0.43 -4.41 31.36
CA LYS A 245 1.29 -5.14 32.30
C LYS A 245 2.64 -4.40 32.44
N ASN A 246 3.69 -4.94 31.90
CA ASN A 246 5.05 -4.40 32.05
C ASN A 246 5.61 -3.93 30.71
N ASN A 247 4.83 -3.13 29.97
CA ASN A 247 5.22 -2.59 28.66
C ASN A 247 4.55 -1.22 28.42
N LYS A 248 4.93 -0.56 27.34
CA LYS A 248 4.44 0.78 26.96
C LYS A 248 3.64 0.80 25.66
N PHE A 249 3.46 -0.34 25.00
CA PHE A 249 2.85 -0.42 23.68
C PHE A 249 1.37 -0.79 23.77
N ASP A 250 0.53 0.23 23.93
CA ASP A 250 -0.95 0.07 23.90
C ASP A 250 -1.42 -0.02 22.46
N PHE A 251 -1.72 -1.23 21.98
CA PHE A 251 -2.18 -1.46 20.61
C PHE A 251 -3.70 -1.52 20.47
N VAL A 252 -4.43 -1.41 21.58
CA VAL A 252 -5.89 -1.38 21.63
C VAL A 252 -6.33 -0.02 22.16
N ALA A 253 -6.69 0.87 21.27
CA ALA A 253 -7.04 2.27 21.59
C ALA A 253 -8.30 2.45 22.44
N SER A 254 -9.13 1.38 22.63
CA SER A 254 -10.34 1.44 23.46
C SER A 254 -10.00 1.51 24.95
N GLY A 255 -10.86 2.19 25.73
CA GLY A 255 -10.64 2.47 27.14
C GLY A 255 -10.55 1.25 28.06
N LYS A 256 -10.72 1.48 29.38
CA LYS A 256 -10.67 0.39 30.40
C LYS A 256 -11.74 -0.68 30.22
N PHE A 257 -12.86 -0.37 29.59
CA PHE A 257 -13.97 -1.26 29.31
C PHE A 257 -14.32 -1.21 27.84
N GLY A 258 -14.72 -2.32 27.26
CA GLY A 258 -15.14 -2.31 25.87
C GLY A 258 -15.48 -3.69 25.30
N THR A 259 -16.05 -3.63 24.11
CA THR A 259 -16.22 -4.79 23.23
C THR A 259 -15.36 -4.60 22.01
N ILE A 260 -14.58 -5.59 21.64
CA ILE A 260 -13.63 -5.52 20.54
C ILE A 260 -13.60 -6.84 19.78
N THR A 261 -13.28 -6.75 18.50
CA THR A 261 -13.07 -7.92 17.64
C THR A 261 -11.61 -7.97 17.20
N LEU A 262 -10.94 -9.08 17.49
CA LEU A 262 -9.53 -9.29 17.15
C LEU A 262 -9.34 -10.60 16.37
N THR A 263 -8.27 -10.65 15.57
CA THR A 263 -7.76 -11.93 15.08
C THR A 263 -7.17 -12.75 16.22
N GLU A 264 -7.07 -14.06 16.08
CA GLU A 264 -6.54 -14.93 17.14
C GLU A 264 -5.13 -14.55 17.60
N HIS A 265 -4.29 -14.05 16.68
CA HIS A 265 -2.93 -13.63 17.00
C HIS A 265 -2.94 -12.37 17.87
N LEU A 266 -3.77 -11.40 17.53
CA LEU A 266 -3.95 -10.17 18.32
C LEU A 266 -4.70 -10.45 19.64
N PHE A 267 -5.61 -11.42 19.67
CA PHE A 267 -6.27 -11.83 20.91
C PHE A 267 -5.27 -12.49 21.89
N LYS A 268 -4.42 -13.39 21.40
CA LYS A 268 -3.32 -13.97 22.19
C LYS A 268 -2.38 -12.88 22.72
N LEU A 269 -2.01 -11.93 21.88
CA LEU A 269 -1.21 -10.78 22.29
C LEU A 269 -1.94 -9.92 23.33
N PHE A 270 -3.26 -9.70 23.18
CA PHE A 270 -4.06 -8.97 24.16
C PHE A 270 -3.96 -9.61 25.56
N LEU A 271 -4.10 -10.93 25.67
CA LEU A 271 -4.01 -11.68 26.93
C LEU A 271 -2.62 -11.57 27.58
N THR A 272 -1.56 -11.45 26.80
CA THR A 272 -0.20 -11.29 27.33
C THR A 272 0.15 -9.84 27.66
N THR A 273 -0.38 -8.87 26.91
CA THR A 273 -0.06 -7.45 27.06
C THR A 273 -0.85 -6.77 28.16
N TYR A 274 -2.11 -7.16 28.38
CA TYR A 274 -3.01 -6.48 29.32
C TYR A 274 -3.38 -7.37 30.52
N LYS A 275 -3.54 -6.73 31.67
CA LYS A 275 -4.34 -7.25 32.80
C LYS A 275 -5.78 -6.83 32.59
N THR A 276 -6.69 -7.73 32.88
CA THR A 276 -8.14 -7.47 32.86
C THR A 276 -8.79 -8.20 34.02
N SER A 277 -9.80 -7.61 34.64
CA SER A 277 -10.59 -8.29 35.69
C SER A 277 -11.62 -9.28 35.13
N PHE A 278 -11.97 -9.05 33.85
CA PHE A 278 -13.02 -9.81 33.20
C PHE A 278 -12.79 -9.87 31.68
N ILE A 279 -13.02 -11.06 31.11
CA ILE A 279 -13.12 -11.28 29.65
C ILE A 279 -14.30 -12.23 29.42
N LYS A 280 -15.20 -11.84 28.52
CA LYS A 280 -16.29 -12.69 28.03
C LYS A 280 -16.27 -12.75 26.51
N ILE A 281 -16.08 -13.93 25.96
CA ILE A 281 -16.20 -14.18 24.54
C ILE A 281 -17.68 -14.11 24.16
N LEU A 282 -17.97 -13.38 23.09
CA LEU A 282 -19.32 -13.16 22.56
C LEU A 282 -19.57 -13.97 21.29
N LYS A 283 -18.54 -14.10 20.43
CA LYS A 283 -18.67 -14.76 19.13
C LYS A 283 -17.30 -15.14 18.58
N ILE A 284 -17.22 -16.27 17.90
CA ILE A 284 -16.00 -16.73 17.22
C ILE A 284 -16.35 -17.17 15.80
N TRP A 285 -15.78 -16.48 14.82
CA TRP A 285 -15.76 -16.93 13.43
C TRP A 285 -14.47 -17.70 13.18
N ALA A 286 -14.56 -18.94 12.74
CA ALA A 286 -13.41 -19.81 12.53
C ALA A 286 -13.34 -20.33 11.09
N PHE A 287 -12.14 -20.21 10.49
CA PHE A 287 -11.84 -20.58 9.12
C PHE A 287 -10.85 -21.75 9.08
N LYS A 288 -11.08 -22.72 8.22
CA LYS A 288 -10.04 -23.72 7.92
C LYS A 288 -8.81 -23.03 7.38
N THR A 289 -7.64 -23.63 7.56
CA THR A 289 -6.39 -23.13 6.96
C THR A 289 -5.79 -24.14 6.01
N VAL A 290 -5.04 -23.62 5.04
CA VAL A 290 -4.29 -24.42 4.05
C VAL A 290 -2.87 -23.91 3.97
N LYS A 291 -1.92 -24.83 4.10
CA LYS A 291 -0.48 -24.55 4.04
C LYS A 291 0.00 -24.33 2.60
N GLY A 292 0.87 -23.34 2.42
CA GLY A 292 1.64 -23.15 1.19
C GLY A 292 0.85 -22.67 -0.02
N ARG A 293 -0.38 -22.19 0.17
CA ARG A 293 -1.23 -21.70 -0.93
C ARG A 293 -0.55 -20.61 -1.76
N PHE A 294 0.21 -19.74 -1.10
CA PHE A 294 0.88 -18.60 -1.72
C PHE A 294 2.35 -18.85 -2.05
N ASN A 295 2.92 -20.00 -1.70
CA ASN A 295 4.36 -20.26 -1.83
C ASN A 295 4.88 -20.05 -3.25
N LYS A 296 4.13 -20.48 -4.27
CA LYS A 296 4.55 -20.31 -5.67
C LYS A 296 4.55 -18.84 -6.09
N PHE A 297 3.55 -18.06 -5.64
CA PHE A 297 3.51 -16.62 -5.88
C PHE A 297 4.67 -15.90 -5.16
N ILE A 298 4.94 -16.25 -3.90
CA ILE A 298 6.04 -15.68 -3.14
C ILE A 298 7.39 -16.04 -3.73
N SER A 299 7.63 -17.32 -4.09
CA SER A 299 8.86 -17.74 -4.77
C SER A 299 9.11 -16.91 -6.03
N ARG A 300 8.08 -16.79 -6.87
CA ARG A 300 8.19 -16.07 -8.14
C ARG A 300 8.49 -14.57 -7.97
N ASN A 301 7.94 -13.94 -6.94
CA ASN A 301 8.07 -12.49 -6.75
C ASN A 301 9.22 -12.09 -5.82
N ILE A 302 9.49 -12.87 -4.79
CA ILE A 302 10.54 -12.55 -3.83
C ILE A 302 11.85 -13.25 -4.21
N ILE A 303 11.85 -14.59 -4.41
CA ILE A 303 13.10 -15.32 -4.65
C ILE A 303 13.62 -15.03 -6.06
N GLU A 304 12.79 -15.25 -7.07
CA GLU A 304 13.19 -15.06 -8.46
C GLU A 304 13.16 -13.58 -8.86
N GLY A 305 12.14 -12.85 -8.42
CA GLY A 305 11.83 -11.51 -8.90
C GLY A 305 12.52 -10.38 -8.13
N LYS A 306 12.75 -10.52 -6.80
CA LYS A 306 13.46 -9.52 -5.99
C LYS A 306 14.93 -9.90 -5.79
N ILE A 307 15.20 -11.09 -5.28
CA ILE A 307 16.56 -11.55 -4.96
C ILE A 307 17.33 -11.89 -6.24
N GLY A 308 16.72 -12.63 -7.16
CA GLY A 308 17.29 -13.00 -8.45
C GLY A 308 17.12 -11.97 -9.58
N ALA A 309 16.72 -10.73 -9.27
CA ALA A 309 16.47 -9.71 -10.28
C ALA A 309 17.72 -9.27 -11.03
N LYS A 310 17.59 -8.99 -12.33
CA LYS A 310 18.67 -8.48 -13.19
C LYS A 310 19.14 -7.07 -12.75
N ASN A 311 18.23 -6.25 -12.20
CA ASN A 311 18.55 -4.91 -11.74
C ASN A 311 17.67 -4.50 -10.55
N LYS A 312 18.07 -3.41 -9.85
CA LYS A 312 17.39 -2.88 -8.66
C LYS A 312 15.94 -2.45 -8.94
N ARG A 313 15.65 -1.99 -10.15
CA ARG A 313 14.33 -1.48 -10.53
C ARG A 313 13.31 -2.62 -10.64
N ILE A 314 13.69 -3.72 -11.28
CA ILE A 314 12.91 -4.97 -11.35
C ILE A 314 12.74 -5.57 -9.94
N ALA A 315 13.80 -5.56 -9.12
CA ALA A 315 13.72 -6.02 -7.73
C ALA A 315 12.68 -5.23 -6.92
N LYS A 316 12.71 -3.90 -7.02
CA LYS A 316 11.76 -3.00 -6.33
C LYS A 316 10.32 -3.24 -6.81
N TYR A 317 10.11 -3.37 -8.12
CA TYR A 317 8.80 -3.67 -8.70
C TYR A 317 8.22 -5.00 -8.17
N ASN A 318 9.01 -6.07 -8.12
CA ASN A 318 8.55 -7.36 -7.59
C ASN A 318 8.27 -7.30 -6.08
N LYS A 319 9.05 -6.53 -5.30
CA LYS A 319 8.75 -6.25 -3.89
C LYS A 319 7.37 -5.61 -3.73
N PHE A 320 7.05 -4.62 -4.59
CA PHE A 320 5.73 -3.97 -4.56
C PHE A 320 4.59 -4.91 -4.96
N ILE A 321 4.78 -5.74 -5.99
CA ILE A 321 3.81 -6.77 -6.37
C ILE A 321 3.53 -7.72 -5.21
N ALA A 322 4.57 -8.25 -4.56
CA ALA A 322 4.41 -9.17 -3.44
C ALA A 322 3.63 -8.55 -2.25
N ASN A 323 3.96 -7.32 -1.89
CA ASN A 323 3.28 -6.60 -0.81
C ASN A 323 1.83 -6.22 -1.17
N SER A 324 1.60 -5.84 -2.44
CA SER A 324 0.29 -5.39 -2.92
C SER A 324 -0.78 -6.48 -2.91
N LEU A 325 -0.40 -7.75 -2.93
CA LEU A 325 -1.36 -8.86 -2.85
C LEU A 325 -2.13 -8.84 -1.53
N THR A 326 -1.43 -8.64 -0.41
CA THR A 326 -2.08 -8.53 0.91
C THR A 326 -3.08 -7.37 0.94
N GLY A 327 -2.65 -6.19 0.47
CA GLY A 327 -3.54 -5.03 0.37
C GLY A 327 -4.75 -5.26 -0.53
N TYR A 328 -4.60 -6.03 -1.59
CA TYR A 328 -5.72 -6.37 -2.49
C TYR A 328 -6.78 -7.22 -1.80
N PHE A 329 -6.40 -8.19 -0.97
CA PHE A 329 -7.35 -8.96 -0.15
C PHE A 329 -8.07 -8.10 0.90
N GLY A 330 -7.43 -7.04 1.37
CA GLY A 330 -8.00 -6.08 2.33
C GLY A 330 -8.68 -4.87 1.69
N ARG A 331 -8.85 -4.83 0.38
CA ARG A 331 -9.46 -3.67 -0.29
C ARG A 331 -10.86 -3.38 0.24
N ARG A 332 -11.29 -2.12 0.15
CA ARG A 332 -12.66 -1.73 0.49
C ARG A 332 -13.64 -2.32 -0.53
N THR A 333 -14.86 -2.57 -0.11
CA THR A 333 -15.98 -2.95 -0.99
C THR A 333 -16.62 -1.73 -1.66
N THR A 334 -16.28 -0.55 -1.18
CA THR A 334 -16.68 0.74 -1.75
C THR A 334 -15.49 1.45 -2.35
N SER A 335 -15.65 2.00 -3.53
CA SER A 335 -14.67 2.86 -4.20
C SER A 335 -15.35 4.14 -4.64
N TYR A 336 -14.54 5.14 -4.97
CA TYR A 336 -15.03 6.40 -5.48
C TYR A 336 -14.50 6.62 -6.89
N LYS A 337 -15.40 6.97 -7.79
CA LYS A 337 -15.05 7.45 -9.13
C LYS A 337 -15.13 8.95 -9.14
N SER A 338 -14.19 9.57 -9.81
CA SER A 338 -14.12 11.02 -9.92
C SER A 338 -14.85 11.51 -11.15
N VAL A 339 -15.64 12.55 -10.99
CA VAL A 339 -16.30 13.28 -12.10
C VAL A 339 -16.05 14.78 -11.93
N ILE A 340 -16.11 15.51 -13.02
CA ILE A 340 -16.08 16.97 -13.00
C ILE A 340 -17.52 17.49 -13.08
N ASN A 341 -17.91 18.30 -12.12
CA ASN A 341 -19.21 18.97 -12.09
C ASN A 341 -19.24 20.22 -12.99
N SER A 342 -20.40 20.85 -13.10
CA SER A 342 -20.60 22.08 -13.91
C SER A 342 -19.77 23.28 -13.43
N LYS A 343 -19.24 23.24 -12.21
CA LYS A 343 -18.36 24.29 -11.63
C LYS A 343 -16.87 23.97 -11.78
N LEU A 344 -16.53 22.97 -12.59
CA LEU A 344 -15.15 22.44 -12.79
C LEU A 344 -14.50 21.92 -11.49
N GLN A 345 -15.30 21.41 -10.56
CA GLN A 345 -14.82 20.81 -9.33
C GLN A 345 -14.88 19.29 -9.44
N VAL A 346 -13.90 18.61 -8.83
CA VAL A 346 -13.88 17.15 -8.74
C VAL A 346 -14.91 16.71 -7.70
N GLU A 347 -15.86 15.91 -8.11
CA GLU A 347 -16.80 15.21 -7.24
C GLU A 347 -16.49 13.71 -7.20
N GLN A 348 -16.71 13.11 -6.03
CA GLN A 348 -16.51 11.68 -5.83
C GLN A 348 -17.88 10.98 -5.85
N VAL A 349 -18.07 10.08 -6.80
CA VAL A 349 -19.26 9.25 -6.90
C VAL A 349 -18.95 7.87 -6.35
N GLU A 350 -19.65 7.49 -5.29
CA GLU A 350 -19.51 6.17 -4.66
C GLU A 350 -19.96 5.06 -5.59
N HIS A 351 -19.21 3.98 -5.62
CA HIS A 351 -19.57 2.77 -6.35
C HIS A 351 -19.08 1.52 -5.61
N GLU A 352 -19.88 0.48 -5.64
CA GLU A 352 -19.54 -0.81 -5.06
C GLU A 352 -18.52 -1.56 -5.92
N ILE A 353 -17.56 -2.20 -5.27
CA ILE A 353 -16.62 -3.13 -5.88
C ILE A 353 -16.83 -4.53 -5.29
N PRO A 354 -16.74 -5.59 -6.12
CA PRO A 354 -16.86 -6.95 -5.61
C PRO A 354 -15.90 -7.19 -4.44
N PRO A 355 -16.38 -7.81 -3.35
CA PRO A 355 -15.50 -8.15 -2.23
C PRO A 355 -14.42 -9.14 -2.67
N VAL A 356 -13.30 -9.12 -1.98
CA VAL A 356 -12.26 -10.16 -2.07
C VAL A 356 -12.23 -10.88 -0.75
N TYR A 357 -11.66 -12.09 -0.71
CA TYR A 357 -11.65 -12.95 0.47
C TYR A 357 -10.86 -12.33 1.63
N LEU A 358 -11.51 -11.46 2.40
CA LEU A 358 -10.95 -10.66 3.50
C LEU A 358 -10.19 -11.47 4.57
N PRO A 359 -10.55 -12.73 4.90
CA PRO A 359 -9.84 -13.51 5.91
C PRO A 359 -8.34 -13.67 5.68
N VAL A 360 -7.86 -13.69 4.44
CA VAL A 360 -6.41 -13.71 4.13
C VAL A 360 -5.74 -12.43 4.60
N TYR A 361 -6.32 -11.26 4.34
CA TYR A 361 -5.79 -9.99 4.82
C TYR A 361 -5.72 -9.97 6.36
N LEU A 362 -6.80 -10.35 7.04
CA LEU A 362 -6.89 -10.37 8.50
C LEU A 362 -5.85 -11.29 9.13
N TYR A 363 -5.63 -12.46 8.52
CA TYR A 363 -4.61 -13.40 8.97
C TYR A 363 -3.21 -12.78 8.84
N VAL A 364 -2.85 -12.32 7.65
CA VAL A 364 -1.50 -11.80 7.34
C VAL A 364 -1.18 -10.57 8.18
N THR A 365 -2.05 -9.57 8.19
CA THR A 365 -1.80 -8.31 8.89
C THR A 365 -1.93 -8.45 10.40
N GLY A 366 -2.90 -9.23 10.88
CA GLY A 366 -3.06 -9.50 12.30
C GLY A 366 -1.91 -10.30 12.90
N LYS A 367 -1.38 -11.29 12.17
CA LYS A 367 -0.22 -12.07 12.60
C LYS A 367 1.06 -11.23 12.57
N ALA A 368 1.32 -10.52 11.46
CA ALA A 368 2.49 -9.64 11.34
C ALA A 368 2.52 -8.60 12.48
N LYS A 369 1.39 -7.91 12.72
CA LYS A 369 1.27 -6.94 13.82
C LYS A 369 1.50 -7.57 15.19
N ALA A 370 0.94 -8.76 15.44
CA ALA A 370 1.10 -9.44 16.71
C ALA A 370 2.55 -9.86 16.98
N GLU A 371 3.24 -10.42 15.99
CA GLU A 371 4.66 -10.78 16.08
C GLU A 371 5.54 -9.54 16.29
N PHE A 372 5.29 -8.48 15.52
CA PHE A 372 6.00 -7.21 15.66
C PHE A 372 5.87 -6.62 17.08
N ILE A 373 4.64 -6.44 17.58
CA ILE A 373 4.42 -5.88 18.93
C ILE A 373 4.99 -6.80 20.01
N ASN A 374 4.96 -8.11 19.83
CA ASN A 374 5.59 -9.03 20.78
C ASN A 374 7.11 -8.81 20.85
N THR A 375 7.77 -8.60 19.71
CA THR A 375 9.19 -8.22 19.66
C THR A 375 9.44 -6.90 20.39
N LEU A 376 8.59 -5.88 20.16
CA LEU A 376 8.70 -4.60 20.87
C LEU A 376 8.51 -4.77 22.38
N ASN A 377 7.52 -5.56 22.82
CA ASN A 377 7.25 -5.83 24.24
C ASN A 377 8.44 -6.51 24.93
N ASN A 378 9.12 -7.44 24.26
CA ASN A 378 10.32 -8.10 24.79
C ASN A 378 11.51 -7.16 24.90
N ASN A 379 11.50 -6.02 24.22
CA ASN A 379 12.55 -5.04 24.17
C ASN A 379 12.08 -3.63 24.59
N TYR A 380 11.01 -3.52 25.36
CA TYR A 380 10.26 -2.27 25.55
C TYR A 380 11.09 -1.12 26.12
N ALA A 381 12.09 -1.40 26.97
CA ALA A 381 12.96 -0.36 27.54
C ALA A 381 13.93 0.24 26.51
N ASN A 382 14.23 -0.51 25.45
CA ASN A 382 15.21 -0.16 24.45
C ASN A 382 14.60 0.55 23.22
N VAL A 383 13.33 0.27 22.89
CA VAL A 383 12.66 0.81 21.72
C VAL A 383 12.19 2.25 21.96
N VAL A 384 12.48 3.17 21.05
CA VAL A 384 12.06 4.59 21.08
C VAL A 384 11.10 4.97 19.95
N TYR A 385 11.10 4.20 18.87
CA TYR A 385 10.23 4.44 17.72
C TYR A 385 9.83 3.12 17.08
N ALA A 386 8.61 3.04 16.59
CA ALA A 386 8.13 1.89 15.82
C ALA A 386 7.10 2.32 14.76
N ASN A 387 7.18 1.72 13.56
CA ASN A 387 6.24 1.96 12.50
C ASN A 387 6.06 0.70 11.64
N THR A 388 4.89 0.08 11.73
CA THR A 388 4.40 -1.06 10.94
C THR A 388 5.27 -2.32 11.07
N ASP A 389 6.50 -2.33 10.58
CA ASP A 389 7.43 -3.47 10.53
C ASP A 389 8.90 -3.07 10.82
N GLY A 390 9.14 -1.79 11.13
CA GLY A 390 10.45 -1.26 11.52
C GLY A 390 10.41 -0.56 12.87
N PHE A 391 11.55 -0.54 13.58
CA PHE A 391 11.68 0.15 14.85
C PHE A 391 13.13 0.65 15.11
N PHE A 392 13.26 1.66 15.96
CA PHE A 392 14.57 2.17 16.42
C PHE A 392 14.82 1.77 17.86
N ALA A 393 16.02 1.28 18.13
CA ALA A 393 16.48 0.85 19.44
C ALA A 393 17.71 1.62 19.89
N ARG A 394 17.83 1.86 21.21
CA ARG A 394 18.99 2.56 21.83
C ARG A 394 20.26 1.72 21.81
N GLU A 395 20.10 0.41 21.87
CA GLU A 395 21.21 -0.55 21.89
C GLU A 395 20.95 -1.68 20.89
N PRO A 396 22.02 -2.36 20.43
CA PRO A 396 21.87 -3.53 19.57
C PRO A 396 20.98 -4.60 20.22
N ILE A 397 20.06 -5.15 19.43
CA ILE A 397 19.14 -6.22 19.87
C ILE A 397 19.53 -7.51 19.16
N ALA A 398 19.74 -8.58 19.94
CA ALA A 398 19.84 -9.92 19.42
C ALA A 398 18.45 -10.41 19.04
N LEU A 399 18.14 -10.43 17.76
CA LEU A 399 16.84 -10.87 17.23
C LEU A 399 16.99 -12.29 16.71
N GLU A 400 16.10 -13.18 17.16
CA GLU A 400 16.06 -14.55 16.65
C GLU A 400 15.70 -14.56 15.17
N ARG A 401 16.49 -15.25 14.36
CA ARG A 401 16.15 -15.54 12.98
C ARG A 401 15.03 -16.58 12.98
N LEU A 402 13.89 -16.23 12.43
CA LEU A 402 12.83 -17.19 12.14
C LEU A 402 13.35 -18.15 11.05
N ASN A 403 13.55 -19.42 11.39
CA ASN A 403 13.99 -20.46 10.45
C ASN A 403 12.81 -20.87 9.55
N TRP A 404 12.83 -20.36 8.32
CA TRP A 404 11.84 -20.72 7.29
C TRP A 404 12.57 -21.44 6.16
N ASP A 405 12.37 -22.74 5.99
CA ASP A 405 13.16 -23.62 5.10
C ASP A 405 13.60 -23.04 3.73
N LYS A 406 12.67 -22.79 2.82
CA LYS A 406 12.96 -22.22 1.50
C LYS A 406 13.09 -20.70 1.47
N PHE A 407 12.65 -20.04 2.52
CA PHE A 407 12.50 -18.59 2.62
C PHE A 407 13.26 -18.05 3.83
N GLN A 408 14.43 -18.59 4.11
CA GLN A 408 15.23 -18.40 5.34
C GLN A 408 15.41 -16.97 5.83
N GLU A 409 15.23 -15.98 4.93
CA GLU A 409 15.36 -14.56 5.31
C GLU A 409 14.02 -13.84 5.46
N LEU A 410 12.91 -14.38 4.91
CA LEU A 410 11.61 -13.73 4.99
C LEU A 410 11.07 -13.73 6.42
N GLY A 411 10.61 -12.57 6.89
CA GLY A 411 10.11 -12.37 8.23
C GLY A 411 11.19 -12.22 9.30
N SER A 412 12.49 -12.35 8.94
CA SER A 412 13.60 -12.07 9.85
C SER A 412 13.84 -10.57 9.95
N TYR A 413 14.32 -10.13 11.10
CA TYR A 413 14.80 -8.76 11.26
C TYR A 413 16.19 -8.59 10.64
N LYS A 414 16.42 -7.42 10.07
CA LYS A 414 17.74 -6.94 9.65
C LYS A 414 18.02 -5.60 10.33
N LEU A 415 19.28 -5.34 10.64
CA LEU A 415 19.76 -3.99 10.91
C LEU A 415 19.83 -3.28 9.55
N ASP A 416 19.01 -2.23 9.37
CA ASP A 416 18.92 -1.49 8.12
C ASP A 416 19.90 -0.33 8.10
N GLU A 417 20.01 0.39 9.22
CA GLU A 417 20.87 1.56 9.36
C GLU A 417 21.26 1.81 10.84
N VAL A 418 22.34 2.55 11.07
CA VAL A 418 22.67 3.13 12.36
C VAL A 418 22.65 4.65 12.22
N TYR A 419 21.84 5.31 13.03
CA TYR A 419 21.76 6.76 13.06
C TYR A 419 22.70 7.31 14.13
N GLU A 420 23.68 8.09 13.72
CA GLU A 420 24.60 8.77 14.65
C GLU A 420 23.87 9.83 15.48
N HIS A 421 22.93 10.54 14.86
CA HIS A 421 22.13 11.57 15.49
C HIS A 421 20.72 11.59 14.87
N ILE A 422 19.69 11.61 15.70
CA ILE A 422 18.30 11.68 15.26
C ILE A 422 17.46 12.53 16.22
N TYR A 423 16.57 13.33 15.66
CA TYR A 423 15.47 13.96 16.39
C TYR A 423 14.15 13.39 15.93
N ILE A 424 13.38 12.83 16.87
CA ILE A 424 12.05 12.29 16.67
C ILE A 424 11.05 13.31 17.22
N ASP A 425 10.22 13.88 16.33
CA ASP A 425 9.16 14.82 16.72
C ASP A 425 7.82 14.09 16.99
N GLY A 426 7.65 12.93 16.39
CA GLY A 426 6.47 12.09 16.57
C GLY A 426 6.42 10.92 15.59
N VAL A 427 5.25 10.30 15.50
CA VAL A 427 5.00 9.22 14.55
C VAL A 427 5.10 9.76 13.12
N ASN A 428 5.90 9.10 12.27
CA ASN A 428 6.20 9.53 10.89
C ASN A 428 6.76 10.96 10.79
N ALA A 429 7.45 11.42 11.83
CA ALA A 429 8.08 12.73 11.86
C ALA A 429 9.44 12.64 12.56
N TYR A 430 10.52 12.50 11.79
CA TYR A 430 11.88 12.51 12.29
C TYR A 430 12.87 13.00 11.22
N SER A 431 14.05 13.42 11.69
CA SER A 431 15.24 13.66 10.87
C SER A 431 16.45 12.98 11.50
N ALA A 432 17.22 12.26 10.72
CA ALA A 432 18.35 11.47 11.18
C ALA A 432 19.59 11.67 10.32
N LEU A 433 20.75 11.69 10.95
CA LEU A 433 22.06 11.61 10.32
C LEU A 433 22.54 10.15 10.38
N THR A 434 22.76 9.55 9.23
CA THR A 434 23.30 8.18 9.15
C THR A 434 24.80 8.14 9.43
N ALA A 435 25.34 6.97 9.76
CA ALA A 435 26.77 6.74 9.92
C ALA A 435 27.62 7.04 8.66
N GLN A 436 26.98 7.10 7.47
CA GLN A 436 27.61 7.48 6.22
C GLN A 436 27.52 9.00 5.93
N GLY A 437 26.95 9.79 6.84
CA GLY A 437 26.80 11.23 6.71
C GLY A 437 25.61 11.67 5.85
N ALA A 438 24.71 10.75 5.48
CA ALA A 438 23.47 11.08 4.77
C ALA A 438 22.37 11.53 5.73
N ILE A 439 21.50 12.42 5.27
CA ILE A 439 20.30 12.82 6.02
C ILE A 439 19.12 11.96 5.56
N ASP A 440 18.48 11.28 6.51
CA ASP A 440 17.26 10.51 6.35
C ASP A 440 16.09 11.23 7.04
N ASN A 441 15.12 11.67 6.26
CA ASN A 441 13.98 12.43 6.74
C ASN A 441 12.67 11.69 6.49
N CYS A 442 11.83 11.62 7.50
CA CYS A 442 10.47 11.11 7.40
C CYS A 442 9.49 12.18 7.88
N ILE A 443 8.66 12.69 6.97
CA ILE A 443 7.50 13.54 7.32
C ILE A 443 6.34 13.07 6.46
N SER A 444 5.34 12.49 7.12
CA SER A 444 4.18 11.93 6.39
C SER A 444 3.38 13.01 5.68
N GLY A 445 3.12 12.78 4.39
CA GLY A 445 2.27 13.65 3.57
C GLY A 445 2.91 14.95 3.10
N MET A 446 4.21 15.16 3.37
CA MET A 446 4.91 16.39 3.00
C MET A 446 6.20 16.09 2.26
N THR A 447 6.59 17.00 1.35
CA THR A 447 7.93 17.06 0.79
C THR A 447 8.70 18.15 1.51
N VAL A 448 9.79 17.80 2.15
CA VAL A 448 10.67 18.76 2.85
C VAL A 448 11.75 19.20 1.89
N ASN A 449 11.85 20.49 1.71
CA ASN A 449 12.88 21.11 0.89
C ASN A 449 13.97 21.69 1.80
N ASP A 450 15.22 21.61 1.35
CA ASP A 450 16.39 22.25 1.96
C ASP A 450 16.68 21.84 3.42
N LEU A 451 16.28 20.63 3.83
CA LEU A 451 16.62 20.08 5.12
C LEU A 451 17.98 19.36 5.03
N ASN A 452 19.02 20.01 5.54
CA ASN A 452 20.41 19.57 5.41
C ASN A 452 21.00 18.98 6.70
N ASN A 453 20.30 19.13 7.83
CA ASN A 453 20.75 18.59 9.11
C ASN A 453 19.59 18.43 10.11
N VAL A 454 19.82 17.63 11.14
CA VAL A 454 18.86 17.30 12.20
C VAL A 454 18.43 18.54 13.00
N GLU A 455 19.34 19.49 13.24
CA GLU A 455 19.04 20.71 13.99
C GLU A 455 18.04 21.62 13.28
N GLN A 456 18.09 21.71 11.95
CA GLN A 456 17.08 22.45 11.18
C GLN A 456 15.68 21.84 11.36
N PHE A 457 15.59 20.51 11.38
CA PHE A 457 14.32 19.82 11.62
C PHE A 457 13.83 20.07 13.05
N LYS A 458 14.68 19.89 14.05
CA LYS A 458 14.39 20.10 15.47
C LYS A 458 13.90 21.53 15.75
N ASN A 459 14.55 22.52 15.13
CA ASN A 459 14.21 23.94 15.29
C ASN A 459 13.11 24.38 14.32
N LYS A 460 12.52 23.44 13.56
CA LYS A 460 11.47 23.69 12.55
C LYS A 460 11.88 24.75 11.50
N GLN A 461 13.16 24.81 11.18
CA GLN A 461 13.76 25.71 10.19
C GLN A 461 13.77 25.08 8.80
N PHE A 462 12.63 24.57 8.34
CA PHE A 462 12.49 24.00 7.00
C PHE A 462 11.18 24.46 6.37
N VAL A 463 11.21 24.46 5.06
CA VAL A 463 10.04 24.79 4.23
C VAL A 463 9.49 23.49 3.67
N TYR A 464 8.20 23.28 3.80
CA TYR A 464 7.54 22.19 3.13
C TYR A 464 6.52 22.67 2.12
N THR A 465 6.33 21.88 1.08
CA THR A 465 5.41 22.21 0.00
C THR A 465 4.37 21.11 -0.16
N ILE A 466 3.14 21.53 -0.40
CA ILE A 466 2.06 20.65 -0.84
C ILE A 466 1.51 21.16 -2.17
N ASN A 467 1.11 20.23 -3.03
CA ASN A 467 0.53 20.55 -4.31
C ASN A 467 -0.99 20.36 -4.24
N VAL A 468 -1.75 21.39 -4.54
CA VAL A 468 -3.22 21.38 -4.51
C VAL A 468 -3.80 21.79 -5.87
N ALA A 469 -4.88 21.14 -6.27
CA ALA A 469 -5.63 21.56 -7.45
C ALA A 469 -6.47 22.81 -7.10
N SER A 470 -6.26 23.89 -7.83
CA SER A 470 -6.96 25.16 -7.62
C SER A 470 -7.18 25.88 -8.94
N GLY A 471 -8.45 26.24 -9.25
CA GLY A 471 -8.79 27.02 -10.44
C GLY A 471 -8.36 26.37 -11.77
N GLY A 472 -8.39 25.04 -11.85
CA GLY A 472 -7.98 24.32 -13.07
C GLY A 472 -6.46 24.23 -13.29
N LYS A 473 -5.65 24.55 -12.27
CA LYS A 473 -4.19 24.41 -12.26
C LYS A 473 -3.74 23.72 -10.98
N ILE A 474 -2.49 23.25 -10.96
CA ILE A 474 -1.86 22.75 -9.73
C ILE A 474 -1.10 23.91 -9.09
N LYS A 475 -1.49 24.25 -7.87
CA LYS A 475 -0.83 25.26 -7.05
C LYS A 475 0.13 24.60 -6.06
N GLN A 476 1.36 25.09 -5.97
CA GLN A 476 2.27 24.78 -4.90
C GLN A 476 1.96 25.71 -3.71
N VAL A 477 1.59 25.12 -2.59
CA VAL A 477 1.42 25.86 -1.33
C VAL A 477 2.62 25.60 -0.45
N THR A 478 3.31 26.64 -0.09
CA THR A 478 4.47 26.60 0.80
C THR A 478 4.02 27.03 2.20
N ALA A 479 4.38 26.25 3.22
CA ALA A 479 4.18 26.62 4.60
C ALA A 479 5.50 26.55 5.37
N THR A 480 5.78 27.62 6.08
CA THR A 480 6.82 27.68 7.10
C THR A 480 6.13 27.45 8.43
N GLN A 481 6.14 26.20 8.89
CA GLN A 481 5.56 25.77 10.16
C GLN A 481 4.01 25.93 10.29
N LEU A 482 3.37 24.83 10.67
CA LEU A 482 2.06 24.87 11.35
C LEU A 482 2.34 25.00 12.86
N ASP A 483 1.90 26.10 13.44
CA ASP A 483 1.79 26.23 14.90
C ASP A 483 0.73 25.27 15.45
#